data_59d0fc958dc630f5d119bdd4a903653a
#
_entry.id   59d0fc958dc630f5d119bdd4a903653a
#
_cell.length_a   1.000
_cell.length_b   1.000
_cell.length_c   1.000
_cell.angle_alpha   90.00
_cell.angle_beta   90.00
_cell.angle_gamma   90.00
#
_symmetry.space_group_name_H-M   'P 1'
#
loop_
_entity.id
_entity.type
_entity.pdbx_description
1 polymer ?
#
loop_
_entity_poly.entity_id
_entity_poly.type
_entity_poly.pdbx_seq_one_letter_code
_entity_poly.pdbx_strand_id
1 'polypeptide(L)'
;MARAVEVVIMGQVFSVTSEDGEEHVQRVASYVDGKMREIAAGGKVASSYTTAVLAALNIASECHKLRQNVAETEAAIDRLMERLDTATRGTAAGAKEKAVRHG
;
A
#
# COMPACT_ATOMS: atom_id res chain seq x y z
N MET A 1 -1.53 14.97 17.81
CA MET A 1 -1.01 14.65 19.14
C MET A 1 -0.97 13.14 19.34
N ALA A 2 0.16 12.63 19.81
CA ALA A 2 0.30 11.19 19.98
C ALA A 2 -0.57 10.68 21.12
N ARG A 3 -1.18 9.55 20.93
CA ARG A 3 -2.06 8.93 21.92
C ARG A 3 -1.74 7.47 22.03
N ALA A 4 -1.91 6.93 23.22
CA ALA A 4 -1.73 5.50 23.45
C ALA A 4 -3.04 4.80 23.10
N VAL A 5 -2.95 3.80 22.24
CA VAL A 5 -4.09 3.01 21.80
C VAL A 5 -3.80 1.56 22.16
N GLU A 6 -4.75 0.92 22.80
CA GLU A 6 -4.58 -0.49 23.13
C GLU A 6 -5.09 -1.35 21.98
N VAL A 7 -4.28 -2.30 21.57
CA VAL A 7 -4.64 -3.23 20.50
C VAL A 7 -4.41 -4.64 21.00
N VAL A 8 -5.12 -5.59 20.39
CA VAL A 8 -4.98 -7.00 20.75
C VAL A 8 -4.46 -7.74 19.54
N ILE A 9 -3.33 -8.41 19.69
CA ILE A 9 -2.73 -9.19 18.62
C ILE A 9 -2.40 -10.56 19.18
N MET A 10 -2.93 -11.59 18.57
CA MET A 10 -2.78 -12.98 19.02
C MET A 10 -3.12 -13.14 20.50
N GLY A 11 -4.18 -12.46 20.92
CA GLY A 11 -4.66 -12.54 22.28
C GLY A 11 -3.90 -11.71 23.30
N GLN A 12 -2.87 -11.01 22.87
CA GLN A 12 -2.07 -10.16 23.77
C GLN A 12 -2.39 -8.69 23.54
N VAL A 13 -2.44 -7.97 24.67
CA VAL A 13 -2.74 -6.53 24.62
C VAL A 13 -1.43 -5.76 24.51
N PHE A 14 -1.40 -4.84 23.56
CA PHE A 14 -0.25 -3.95 23.36
C PHE A 14 -0.74 -2.52 23.42
N SER A 15 0.07 -1.65 23.98
CA SER A 15 -0.21 -0.22 23.98
C SER A 15 0.69 0.43 22.92
N VAL A 16 0.07 1.03 21.94
CA VAL A 16 0.78 1.63 20.81
C VAL A 16 0.57 3.14 20.84
N THR A 17 1.66 3.87 20.84
CA THR A 17 1.60 5.34 20.76
C THR A 17 1.65 5.75 19.32
N SER A 18 0.68 6.52 18.88
CA SER A 18 0.58 6.91 17.50
C SER A 18 -0.09 8.27 17.37
N GLU A 19 0.31 9.02 16.36
CA GLU A 19 -0.35 10.26 16.01
C GLU A 19 -1.49 10.03 15.03
N ASP A 20 -1.57 8.82 14.48
CA ASP A 20 -2.68 8.45 13.63
C ASP A 20 -3.91 8.18 14.49
N GLY A 21 -5.07 8.20 13.88
CA GLY A 21 -6.30 8.00 14.62
C GLY A 21 -6.42 6.59 15.17
N GLU A 22 -7.22 6.46 16.22
CA GLU A 22 -7.41 5.16 16.86
C GLU A 22 -7.97 4.13 15.88
N GLU A 23 -8.88 4.54 15.01
CA GLU A 23 -9.43 3.64 13.99
C GLU A 23 -8.33 3.07 13.10
N HIS A 24 -7.41 3.93 12.69
CA HIS A 24 -6.32 3.51 11.84
C HIS A 24 -5.44 2.48 12.56
N VAL A 25 -5.10 2.77 13.80
CA VAL A 25 -4.25 1.89 14.59
C VAL A 25 -4.94 0.53 14.80
N GLN A 26 -6.25 0.55 15.04
CA GLN A 26 -6.98 -0.70 15.22
C GLN A 26 -7.02 -1.52 13.93
N ARG A 27 -7.18 -0.85 12.78
CA ARG A 27 -7.18 -1.57 11.50
C ARG A 27 -5.82 -2.19 11.22
N VAL A 28 -4.75 -1.46 11.50
CA VAL A 28 -3.40 -1.97 11.30
C VAL A 28 -3.14 -3.18 12.21
N ALA A 29 -3.53 -3.05 13.48
CA ALA A 29 -3.34 -4.14 14.43
C ALA A 29 -4.13 -5.37 14.01
N SER A 30 -5.35 -5.17 13.53
CA SER A 30 -6.19 -6.26 13.07
C SER A 30 -5.56 -6.98 11.87
N TYR A 31 -4.94 -6.22 10.99
CA TYR A 31 -4.27 -6.79 9.84
C TYR A 31 -3.07 -7.64 10.26
N VAL A 32 -2.27 -7.13 11.19
CA VAL A 32 -1.14 -7.88 11.72
C VAL A 32 -1.63 -9.16 12.41
N ASP A 33 -2.67 -9.04 13.21
CA ASP A 33 -3.24 -10.19 13.90
C ASP A 33 -3.65 -11.27 12.89
N GLY A 34 -4.33 -10.86 11.82
CA GLY A 34 -4.76 -11.77 10.79
C GLY A 34 -3.59 -12.46 10.09
N LYS A 35 -2.53 -11.72 9.80
CA LYS A 35 -1.34 -12.31 9.18
C LYS A 35 -0.69 -13.33 10.10
N MET A 36 -0.58 -13.00 11.37
CA MET A 36 0.03 -13.92 12.32
C MET A 36 -0.81 -15.18 12.48
N ARG A 37 -2.14 -15.03 12.48
CA ARG A 37 -3.02 -16.20 12.59
C ARG A 37 -2.92 -17.09 11.36
N GLU A 38 -2.79 -16.50 10.17
CA GLU A 38 -2.61 -17.28 8.96
C GLU A 38 -1.33 -18.11 9.02
N ILE A 39 -0.25 -17.50 9.48
CA ILE A 39 1.03 -18.19 9.58
C ILE A 39 0.94 -19.30 10.61
N ALA A 40 0.32 -19.03 11.75
CA ALA A 40 0.17 -20.01 12.80
C ALA A 40 -0.69 -21.18 12.31
N ALA A 41 -1.69 -20.91 11.49
CA ALA A 41 -2.60 -21.94 10.97
C ALA A 41 -1.93 -22.81 9.93
N GLY A 42 -0.74 -22.43 9.44
CA GLY A 42 -0.03 -23.21 8.46
C GLY A 42 0.50 -24.54 8.94
N GLY A 43 0.24 -24.89 10.17
CA GLY A 43 0.50 -26.21 10.70
C GLY A 43 1.86 -26.40 11.34
N LYS A 44 2.73 -25.42 11.25
CA LYS A 44 4.03 -25.52 11.91
C LYS A 44 3.98 -24.78 13.24
N VAL A 45 4.45 -25.48 14.27
CA VAL A 45 4.54 -24.86 15.57
C VAL A 45 5.73 -23.90 15.54
N ALA A 46 5.45 -22.65 15.76
CA ALA A 46 6.48 -21.61 15.78
C ALA A 46 6.29 -20.76 17.00
N SER A 47 7.39 -20.20 17.49
CA SER A 47 7.29 -19.26 18.61
C SER A 47 6.57 -18.01 18.14
N SER A 48 6.06 -17.25 19.09
CA SER A 48 5.43 -15.97 18.77
C SER A 48 6.40 -15.05 18.06
N TYR A 49 7.65 -15.11 18.45
CA TYR A 49 8.68 -14.29 17.81
C TYR A 49 8.83 -14.67 16.33
N THR A 50 8.95 -15.96 16.04
CA THR A 50 9.10 -16.42 14.66
C THR A 50 7.86 -16.06 13.85
N THR A 51 6.69 -16.24 14.41
CA THR A 51 5.44 -15.90 13.73
C THR A 51 5.40 -14.42 13.41
N ALA A 52 5.82 -13.59 14.36
CA ALA A 52 5.83 -12.14 14.16
C ALA A 52 6.82 -11.73 13.07
N VAL A 53 8.00 -12.35 13.06
CA VAL A 53 9.01 -12.04 12.04
C VAL A 53 8.50 -12.43 10.65
N LEU A 54 7.89 -13.60 10.53
CA LEU A 54 7.35 -14.04 9.25
C LEU A 54 6.20 -13.14 8.81
N ALA A 55 5.36 -12.72 9.75
CA ALA A 55 4.28 -11.80 9.43
C ALA A 55 4.84 -10.46 8.95
N ALA A 56 5.90 -9.97 9.62
CA ALA A 56 6.52 -8.72 9.25
C ALA A 56 7.10 -8.80 7.83
N LEU A 57 7.77 -9.90 7.52
CA LEU A 57 8.32 -10.10 6.17
C LEU A 57 7.21 -10.14 5.12
N ASN A 58 6.12 -10.81 5.44
CA ASN A 58 4.98 -10.92 4.54
C ASN A 58 4.38 -9.55 4.27
N ILE A 59 4.14 -8.79 5.33
CA ILE A 59 3.55 -7.47 5.21
C ILE A 59 4.49 -6.52 4.48
N ALA A 60 5.78 -6.57 4.80
CA ALA A 60 6.76 -5.73 4.11
C ALA A 60 6.82 -6.06 2.62
N SER A 61 6.72 -7.35 2.30
CA SER A 61 6.71 -7.77 0.90
C SER A 61 5.48 -7.23 0.17
N GLU A 62 4.32 -7.31 0.81
CA GLU A 62 3.09 -6.76 0.23
C GLU A 62 3.22 -5.26 0.01
N CYS A 63 3.77 -4.56 0.99
CA CYS A 63 3.94 -3.13 0.90
C CYS A 63 4.89 -2.77 -0.24
N HIS A 64 5.98 -3.51 -0.37
CA HIS A 64 6.96 -3.28 -1.43
C HIS A 64 6.32 -3.50 -2.80
N LYS A 65 5.54 -4.56 -2.95
CA LYS A 65 4.87 -4.85 -4.22
C LYS A 65 3.86 -3.76 -4.57
N LEU A 66 3.12 -3.28 -3.58
CA LEU A 66 2.18 -2.19 -3.80
C LEU A 66 2.88 -0.93 -4.27
N ARG A 67 4.01 -0.62 -3.65
CA ARG A 67 4.79 0.56 -4.05
C ARG A 67 5.30 0.42 -5.47
N GLN A 68 5.76 -0.78 -5.83
CA GLN A 68 6.21 -1.04 -7.20
C GLN A 68 5.06 -0.87 -8.19
N ASN A 69 3.89 -1.40 -7.84
CA ASN A 69 2.73 -1.29 -8.71
C ASN A 69 2.32 0.16 -8.93
N VAL A 70 2.36 0.95 -7.86
CA VAL A 70 2.03 2.37 -7.96
C VAL A 70 3.04 3.07 -8.86
N ALA A 71 4.34 2.82 -8.67
CA ALA A 71 5.37 3.43 -9.48
C ALA A 71 5.22 3.04 -10.95
N GLU A 72 4.93 1.78 -11.20
CA GLU A 72 4.74 1.30 -12.58
C GLU A 72 3.51 1.93 -13.21
N THR A 73 2.45 2.06 -12.44
CA THR A 73 1.23 2.67 -12.92
C THR A 73 1.46 4.14 -13.24
N GLU A 74 2.16 4.84 -12.36
CA GLU A 74 2.49 6.24 -12.59
C GLU A 74 3.35 6.41 -13.83
N ALA A 75 4.35 5.54 -14.00
CA ALA A 75 5.20 5.59 -15.18
C ALA A 75 4.40 5.30 -16.43
N ALA A 76 3.47 4.35 -16.36
CA ALA A 76 2.62 4.03 -17.50
C ALA A 76 1.72 5.20 -17.86
N ILE A 77 1.18 5.85 -16.84
CA ILE A 77 0.33 7.02 -17.05
C ILE A 77 1.14 8.14 -17.68
N ASP A 78 2.36 8.37 -17.18
CA ASP A 78 3.23 9.41 -17.72
C ASP A 78 3.54 9.15 -19.18
N ARG A 79 3.84 7.89 -19.52
CA ARG A 79 4.12 7.54 -20.91
C ARG A 79 2.90 7.75 -21.80
N LEU A 80 1.73 7.41 -21.28
CA LEU A 80 0.49 7.60 -22.03
C LEU A 80 0.23 9.09 -22.25
N MET A 81 0.41 9.88 -21.19
CA MET A 81 0.21 11.31 -21.30
C MET A 81 1.19 11.93 -22.31
N GLU A 82 2.42 11.47 -22.30
CA GLU A 82 3.40 11.93 -23.30
C GLU A 82 2.96 11.62 -24.71
N ARG A 83 2.47 10.40 -24.92
CA ARG A 83 2.02 10.01 -26.25
C ARG A 83 0.81 10.80 -26.68
N LEU A 84 -0.10 11.05 -25.77
CA LEU A 84 -1.28 11.85 -26.08
C LEU A 84 -0.88 13.29 -26.41
N ASP A 85 0.06 13.84 -25.66
CA ASP A 85 0.54 15.17 -25.88
C ASP A 85 1.21 15.29 -27.27
N THR A 86 2.05 14.31 -27.60
CA THR A 86 2.72 14.28 -28.88
C THR A 86 1.72 14.17 -30.03
N ALA A 87 0.71 13.31 -29.87
CA ALA A 87 -0.29 13.15 -30.90
C ALA A 87 -1.11 14.42 -31.07
N THR A 88 -1.43 15.07 -29.96
CA THR A 88 -2.18 16.32 -30.02
C THR A 88 -1.37 17.40 -30.70
N ARG A 89 -0.10 17.49 -30.39
CA ARG A 89 0.76 18.47 -31.01
C ARG A 89 0.91 18.21 -32.50
N GLY A 90 1.07 16.94 -32.86
CA GLY A 90 1.16 16.56 -34.25
C GLY A 90 -0.09 16.93 -35.00
N THR A 91 -1.25 16.69 -34.41
CA THR A 91 -2.52 17.05 -35.01
C THR A 91 -2.64 18.56 -35.13
N ALA A 92 -2.31 19.27 -34.08
CA ALA A 92 -2.40 20.72 -34.10
C ALA A 92 -1.46 21.32 -35.12
N ALA A 93 -0.26 20.76 -35.20
CA ALA A 93 0.70 21.26 -36.18
C ALA A 93 0.25 20.95 -37.60
N GLY A 94 -0.34 19.80 -37.78
CA GLY A 94 -0.81 19.41 -39.09
C GLY A 94 -2.06 20.07 -39.51
N ALA A 95 -2.95 20.24 -38.60
CA ALA A 95 -4.19 20.85 -38.91
C ALA A 95 -4.42 21.99 -38.07
N LYS A 96 -4.03 22.38 -37.41
CA LYS A 96 -4.32 23.31 -36.61
C LYS A 96 -5.48 23.34 -36.11
N GLU A 97 -6.03 23.01 -36.08
CA GLU A 97 -7.07 23.09 -35.66
C GLU A 97 -7.61 22.57 -34.77
N LYS A 98 -7.64 22.23 -34.69
CA LYS A 98 -8.28 21.78 -33.89
C LYS A 98 -8.03 21.60 -32.76
N ALA A 99 -7.81 21.82 -32.58
CA ALA A 99 -7.56 21.78 -31.49
C ALA A 99 -8.06 21.21 -30.53
N VAL A 100 -8.10 20.84 -30.16
CA VAL A 100 -8.59 20.47 -29.26
C VAL A 100 -8.34 20.20 -28.10
N ARG A 101 -8.18 20.16 -27.82
CA ARG A 101 -8.02 20.01 -26.89
C ARG A 101 -7.80 19.85 -25.88
N HIS A 102 -7.62 19.55 -25.37
CA HIS A 102 -7.41 19.30 -24.42
C HIS A 102 -7.08 19.66 -23.52
N GLY A 103 -7.09 19.45 -23.59
CA GLY A 103 -7.17 20.03 -22.57
C GLY A 103 -6.64 19.93 -21.61
#